data_98d9e4ac3040c873cf92a8b643558e7b
#
_entry.id   98d9e4ac3040c873cf92a8b643558e7b
#
_cell.length_a   1.000
_cell.length_b   1.000
_cell.length_c   1.000
_cell.angle_alpha   90.00
_cell.angle_beta   90.00
_cell.angle_gamma   90.00
#
_symmetry.space_group_name_H-M   'P 1'
#
loop_
_entity.id
_entity.type
_entity.pdbx_description
1 polymer ?
#
loop_
_entity_poly.entity_id
_entity_poly.type
_entity_poly.pdbx_seq_one_letter_code
_entity_poly.pdbx_strand_id
1 'polypeptide(L)'
;LVVRIGSVKDIFENLSLLYNIKSILSHEETGNNWTFDRDKAIQNWCLKNHILFNEFPSNGVVRRLKNRIEWSKIRNARINEELISSPTHLTPILKIEEGKIPNKDDPIFKNNYSGIVQKGGRTEAIKILESFLANRGKNYTYNISKPGISEQTCTRLSPHLTWGTISSKEILKLIKIKKESLLENEKKTWNKNLSSVISRLSWRCHFIQKLESRPSIEFKCMHPFYDGLRENNFDIKYYNAWKKGLTGYP
;
A
#
# COMPACT_ATOMS: atom_id res chain seq x y z
N LEU A 1 -11.05 -12.09 -15.48
CA LEU A 1 -11.15 -11.53 -14.12
C LEU A 1 -12.45 -12.01 -13.50
N VAL A 2 -12.38 -12.49 -12.25
CA VAL A 2 -13.56 -12.92 -11.50
C VAL A 2 -13.70 -12.02 -10.27
N VAL A 3 -14.88 -11.43 -10.08
CA VAL A 3 -15.18 -10.51 -8.99
C VAL A 3 -16.23 -11.12 -8.06
N ARG A 4 -15.97 -11.11 -6.79
CA ARG A 4 -16.90 -11.54 -5.73
C ARG A 4 -16.88 -10.53 -4.59
N ILE A 5 -18.02 -10.34 -3.96
CA ILE A 5 -18.20 -9.45 -2.82
C ILE A 5 -18.66 -10.26 -1.63
N GLY A 6 -17.95 -10.17 -0.51
CA GLY A 6 -18.27 -10.89 0.71
C GLY A 6 -17.04 -11.26 1.52
N SER A 7 -17.23 -12.12 2.52
CA SER A 7 -16.13 -12.71 3.27
C SER A 7 -15.28 -13.59 2.37
N VAL A 8 -13.96 -13.41 2.43
CA VAL A 8 -13.02 -14.20 1.59
C VAL A 8 -13.18 -15.69 1.82
N LYS A 9 -13.40 -16.11 3.07
CA LYS A 9 -13.60 -17.52 3.42
C LYS A 9 -14.85 -18.09 2.76
N ASP A 10 -16.01 -17.40 2.90
CA ASP A 10 -17.27 -17.85 2.33
C ASP A 10 -17.20 -17.92 0.79
N ILE A 11 -16.50 -16.96 0.18
CA ILE A 11 -16.28 -16.96 -1.26
C ILE A 11 -15.48 -18.20 -1.70
N PHE A 12 -14.39 -18.55 -1.01
CA PHE A 12 -13.62 -19.74 -1.34
C PHE A 12 -14.37 -21.02 -1.01
N GLU A 13 -15.16 -21.06 0.05
CA GLU A 13 -16.04 -22.20 0.34
C GLU A 13 -17.04 -22.43 -0.82
N ASN A 14 -17.72 -21.38 -1.26
CA ASN A 14 -18.66 -21.49 -2.38
C ASN A 14 -17.97 -21.87 -3.69
N LEU A 15 -16.79 -21.31 -3.98
CA LEU A 15 -16.02 -21.68 -5.17
C LEU A 15 -15.55 -23.13 -5.11
N SER A 16 -15.18 -23.65 -3.95
CA SER A 16 -14.74 -25.04 -3.78
C SER A 16 -15.82 -26.07 -4.00
N LEU A 17 -17.09 -25.69 -3.86
CA LEU A 17 -18.23 -26.56 -4.22
C LEU A 17 -18.36 -26.78 -5.73
N LEU A 18 -17.88 -25.80 -6.53
CA LEU A 18 -18.02 -25.81 -7.99
C LEU A 18 -16.71 -26.16 -8.71
N TYR A 19 -15.58 -25.87 -8.09
CA TYR A 19 -14.26 -25.97 -8.73
C TYR A 19 -13.25 -26.64 -7.79
N ASN A 20 -12.38 -27.46 -8.35
CA ASN A 20 -11.28 -28.06 -7.59
C ASN A 20 -10.12 -27.06 -7.45
N ILE A 21 -10.08 -26.33 -6.35
CA ILE A 21 -9.04 -25.36 -6.06
C ILE A 21 -7.76 -26.10 -5.62
N LYS A 22 -6.67 -26.00 -6.39
CA LYS A 22 -5.38 -26.63 -6.07
C LYS A 22 -4.49 -25.73 -5.24
N SER A 23 -4.50 -24.43 -5.54
CA SER A 23 -3.64 -23.48 -4.85
C SER A 23 -4.25 -22.07 -4.83
N ILE A 24 -3.88 -21.31 -3.83
CA ILE A 24 -4.16 -19.88 -3.71
C ILE A 24 -2.81 -19.17 -3.62
N LEU A 25 -2.60 -18.18 -4.47
CA LEU A 25 -1.42 -17.33 -4.49
C LEU A 25 -1.83 -15.93 -4.06
N SER A 26 -1.17 -15.38 -3.06
CA SER A 26 -1.45 -14.03 -2.58
C SER A 26 -0.18 -13.29 -2.19
N HIS A 27 -0.30 -12.02 -1.88
CA HIS A 27 0.77 -11.29 -1.21
C HIS A 27 0.65 -11.41 0.31
N GLU A 28 1.81 -11.41 1.00
CA GLU A 28 1.85 -11.31 2.46
C GLU A 28 1.08 -10.06 2.91
N GLU A 29 0.11 -10.24 3.77
CA GLU A 29 -0.55 -9.10 4.44
C GLU A 29 0.37 -8.50 5.49
N THR A 30 0.51 -7.20 5.45
CA THR A 30 1.31 -6.40 6.40
C THR A 30 0.50 -5.22 6.95
N GLY A 31 -0.81 -5.36 7.00
CA GLY A 31 -1.77 -4.38 7.48
C GLY A 31 -2.05 -4.49 8.98
N ASN A 32 -3.29 -4.22 9.35
CA ASN A 32 -3.77 -4.25 10.72
C ASN A 32 -4.14 -5.69 11.19
N ASN A 33 -4.51 -5.83 12.45
CA ASN A 33 -4.84 -7.12 13.03
C ASN A 33 -6.02 -7.81 12.32
N TRP A 34 -7.02 -7.05 11.88
CA TRP A 34 -8.17 -7.59 11.18
C TRP A 34 -7.78 -8.28 9.87
N THR A 35 -6.94 -7.65 9.06
CA THR A 35 -6.47 -8.24 7.80
C THR A 35 -5.56 -9.44 8.04
N PHE A 36 -4.75 -9.41 9.08
CA PHE A 36 -3.90 -10.52 9.48
C PHE A 36 -4.70 -11.73 9.96
N ASP A 37 -5.76 -11.52 10.75
CA ASP A 37 -6.66 -12.59 11.21
C ASP A 37 -7.45 -13.21 10.05
N ARG A 38 -7.85 -12.39 9.06
CA ARG A 38 -8.44 -12.88 7.81
C ARG A 38 -7.50 -13.87 7.11
N ASP A 39 -6.24 -13.51 6.93
CA ASP A 39 -5.28 -14.36 6.23
C ASP A 39 -4.95 -15.65 7.00
N LYS A 40 -4.87 -15.58 8.32
CA LYS A 40 -4.78 -16.79 9.17
C LYS A 40 -6.00 -17.70 9.01
N ALA A 41 -7.19 -17.14 8.93
CA ALA A 41 -8.42 -17.91 8.73
C ALA A 41 -8.40 -18.62 7.37
N ILE A 42 -7.92 -17.95 6.30
CA ILE A 42 -7.77 -18.55 4.97
C ILE A 42 -6.69 -19.61 4.97
N GLN A 43 -5.53 -19.37 5.59
CA GLN A 43 -4.48 -20.37 5.72
C GLN A 43 -4.98 -21.65 6.40
N ASN A 44 -5.72 -21.52 7.52
CA ASN A 44 -6.30 -22.65 8.22
C ASN A 44 -7.37 -23.37 7.39
N TRP A 45 -8.17 -22.64 6.63
CA TRP A 45 -9.14 -23.22 5.72
C TRP A 45 -8.46 -24.01 4.59
N CYS A 46 -7.41 -23.45 4.00
CA CYS A 46 -6.61 -24.13 2.97
C CYS A 46 -5.99 -25.42 3.49
N LEU A 47 -5.41 -25.40 4.70
CA LEU A 47 -4.82 -26.59 5.33
C LEU A 47 -5.88 -27.71 5.51
N LYS A 48 -7.08 -27.36 5.99
CA LYS A 48 -8.17 -28.34 6.18
C LYS A 48 -8.70 -28.94 4.87
N ASN A 49 -8.58 -28.20 3.76
CA ASN A 49 -9.06 -28.63 2.45
C ASN A 49 -7.95 -29.11 1.52
N HIS A 50 -6.72 -29.30 2.03
CA HIS A 50 -5.55 -29.75 1.25
C HIS A 50 -5.22 -28.84 0.06
N ILE A 51 -5.42 -27.52 0.21
CA ILE A 51 -5.14 -26.49 -0.78
C ILE A 51 -3.80 -25.84 -0.43
N LEU A 52 -2.93 -25.67 -1.43
CA LEU A 52 -1.67 -24.95 -1.25
C LEU A 52 -1.95 -23.44 -1.09
N PHE A 53 -1.45 -22.84 -0.01
CA PHE A 53 -1.53 -21.41 0.21
C PHE A 53 -0.14 -20.80 0.20
N ASN A 54 0.21 -20.07 -0.86
CA ASN A 54 1.50 -19.44 -1.05
C ASN A 54 1.39 -17.92 -0.97
N GLU A 55 2.12 -17.33 -0.05
CA GLU A 55 2.19 -15.87 0.14
C GLU A 55 3.55 -15.34 -0.31
N PHE A 56 3.56 -14.26 -1.07
CA PHE A 56 4.74 -13.62 -1.60
C PHE A 56 4.94 -12.22 -1.01
N PRO A 57 6.18 -11.83 -0.66
CA PRO A 57 6.46 -10.48 -0.19
C PRO A 57 6.07 -9.41 -1.22
N SER A 58 5.27 -8.43 -0.84
CA SER A 58 4.89 -7.30 -1.70
C SER A 58 5.75 -6.05 -1.50
N ASN A 59 6.52 -6.02 -0.42
CA ASN A 59 7.31 -4.86 0.00
C ASN A 59 8.55 -5.29 0.82
N GLY A 60 9.26 -4.34 1.42
CA GLY A 60 10.44 -4.62 2.24
C GLY A 60 10.16 -5.01 3.70
N VAL A 61 8.91 -5.29 4.04
CA VAL A 61 8.53 -5.74 5.39
C VAL A 61 8.77 -7.24 5.51
N VAL A 62 9.26 -7.67 6.66
CA VAL A 62 9.55 -9.07 6.96
C VAL A 62 8.64 -9.53 8.08
N ARG A 63 7.73 -10.45 7.78
CA ARG A 63 6.81 -11.04 8.76
C ARG A 63 7.61 -11.89 9.76
N ARG A 64 7.20 -11.87 11.04
CA ARG A 64 7.81 -12.63 12.14
C ARG A 64 9.31 -12.36 12.32
N LEU A 65 9.74 -11.14 12.04
CA LEU A 65 11.13 -10.73 12.20
C LEU A 65 11.53 -10.78 13.69
N LYS A 66 12.53 -11.61 14.03
CA LYS A 66 12.98 -11.78 15.44
C LYS A 66 13.70 -10.55 15.99
N ASN A 67 14.53 -9.92 15.17
CA ASN A 67 15.20 -8.67 15.52
C ASN A 67 15.38 -7.80 14.28
N ARG A 68 15.66 -6.49 14.48
CA ARG A 68 15.74 -5.52 13.39
C ARG A 68 17.15 -5.26 12.86
N ILE A 69 18.18 -5.91 13.39
CA ILE A 69 19.58 -5.64 13.03
C ILE A 69 19.78 -5.85 11.51
N GLU A 70 19.34 -6.99 11.00
CA GLU A 70 19.50 -7.35 9.58
C GLU A 70 18.35 -6.85 8.68
N TRP A 71 17.33 -6.20 9.25
CA TRP A 71 16.15 -5.83 8.49
C TRP A 71 16.45 -4.95 7.26
N SER A 72 17.31 -3.96 7.42
CA SER A 72 17.66 -3.06 6.32
C SER A 72 18.31 -3.80 5.15
N LYS A 73 19.15 -4.82 5.44
CA LYS A 73 19.79 -5.67 4.42
C LYS A 73 18.74 -6.50 3.69
N ILE A 74 17.86 -7.19 4.41
CA ILE A 74 16.78 -8.00 3.83
C ILE A 74 15.84 -7.13 3.00
N ARG A 75 15.42 -5.97 3.56
CA ARG A 75 14.58 -5.01 2.83
C ARG A 75 15.23 -4.56 1.53
N ASN A 76 16.51 -4.20 1.56
CA ASN A 76 17.21 -3.73 0.37
C ASN A 76 17.36 -4.84 -0.67
N ALA A 77 17.63 -6.07 -0.25
CA ALA A 77 17.65 -7.23 -1.15
C ALA A 77 16.30 -7.39 -1.85
N ARG A 78 15.19 -7.47 -1.10
CA ARG A 78 13.83 -7.62 -1.64
C ARG A 78 13.43 -6.50 -2.62
N ILE A 79 13.78 -5.25 -2.30
CA ILE A 79 13.41 -4.10 -3.14
C ILE A 79 14.23 -4.01 -4.42
N ASN A 80 15.46 -4.52 -4.41
CA ASN A 80 16.36 -4.52 -5.58
C ASN A 80 16.25 -5.79 -6.44
N GLU A 81 15.41 -6.77 -6.07
CA GLU A 81 15.11 -7.91 -6.94
C GLU A 81 14.56 -7.44 -8.28
N GLU A 82 14.82 -8.23 -9.32
CA GLU A 82 14.27 -7.94 -10.64
C GLU A 82 12.74 -7.95 -10.67
N LEU A 83 12.20 -7.14 -11.55
CA LEU A 83 10.75 -7.14 -11.81
C LEU A 83 10.42 -8.35 -12.67
N ILE A 84 9.50 -9.16 -12.19
CA ILE A 84 8.96 -10.29 -12.94
C ILE A 84 7.99 -9.74 -14.00
N SER A 85 8.17 -10.16 -15.23
CA SER A 85 7.27 -9.81 -16.33
C SER A 85 5.89 -10.41 -16.12
N SER A 86 4.86 -9.67 -16.49
CA SER A 86 3.50 -10.22 -16.53
C SER A 86 3.43 -11.37 -17.53
N PRO A 87 2.68 -12.44 -17.24
CA PRO A 87 2.47 -13.51 -18.20
C PRO A 87 1.78 -12.98 -19.47
N THR A 88 2.25 -13.42 -20.61
CA THR A 88 1.67 -13.06 -21.92
C THR A 88 0.37 -13.79 -22.21
N HIS A 89 0.16 -14.92 -21.56
CA HIS A 89 -1.03 -15.75 -21.71
C HIS A 89 -1.43 -16.37 -20.37
N LEU A 90 -2.74 -16.41 -20.11
CA LEU A 90 -3.34 -17.13 -19.00
C LEU A 90 -4.48 -17.99 -19.54
N THR A 91 -4.53 -19.25 -19.18
CA THR A 91 -5.66 -20.13 -19.52
C THR A 91 -6.79 -19.88 -18.52
N PRO A 92 -7.91 -19.31 -18.94
CA PRO A 92 -9.04 -19.07 -18.04
C PRO A 92 -9.79 -20.36 -17.74
N ILE A 93 -10.47 -20.41 -16.60
CA ILE A 93 -11.46 -21.44 -16.31
C ILE A 93 -12.70 -21.13 -17.16
N LEU A 94 -13.09 -22.07 -18.00
CA LEU A 94 -14.32 -21.97 -18.78
C LEU A 94 -15.55 -22.07 -17.88
N LYS A 95 -16.60 -21.30 -18.20
CA LYS A 95 -17.90 -21.32 -17.50
C LYS A 95 -17.89 -20.80 -16.06
N ILE A 96 -16.83 -20.07 -15.63
CA ILE A 96 -16.90 -19.35 -14.37
C ILE A 96 -17.64 -18.02 -14.59
N GLU A 97 -18.61 -17.75 -13.73
CA GLU A 97 -19.28 -16.44 -13.73
C GLU A 97 -18.29 -15.35 -13.34
N GLU A 98 -18.14 -14.31 -14.18
CA GLU A 98 -17.14 -13.26 -13.92
C GLU A 98 -17.52 -12.36 -12.75
N GLY A 99 -18.80 -12.11 -12.52
CA GLY A 99 -19.31 -11.14 -11.57
C GLY A 99 -19.15 -9.69 -12.07
N LYS A 100 -19.77 -8.76 -11.38
CA LYS A 100 -19.74 -7.33 -11.72
C LYS A 100 -18.79 -6.58 -10.81
N ILE A 101 -17.97 -5.69 -11.38
CA ILE A 101 -17.23 -4.71 -10.61
C ILE A 101 -18.24 -3.66 -10.12
N PRO A 102 -18.34 -3.42 -8.78
CA PRO A 102 -19.24 -2.41 -8.25
C PRO A 102 -18.90 -1.02 -8.82
N ASN A 103 -19.89 -0.25 -9.16
CA ASN A 103 -19.70 1.14 -9.54
C ASN A 103 -19.66 2.04 -8.28
N LYS A 104 -19.29 3.31 -8.45
CA LYS A 104 -19.16 4.27 -7.35
C LYS A 104 -20.45 4.50 -6.55
N ASP A 105 -21.60 4.28 -7.18
CA ASP A 105 -22.94 4.53 -6.61
C ASP A 105 -23.54 3.26 -6.00
N ASP A 106 -22.79 2.15 -6.00
CA ASP A 106 -23.23 0.90 -5.42
C ASP A 106 -23.44 1.05 -3.90
N PRO A 107 -24.56 0.54 -3.34
CA PRO A 107 -24.86 0.63 -1.91
C PRO A 107 -23.80 0.02 -0.97
N ILE A 108 -22.91 -0.84 -1.46
CA ILE A 108 -21.77 -1.34 -0.67
C ILE A 108 -20.81 -0.21 -0.26
N PHE A 109 -20.74 0.86 -1.06
CA PHE A 109 -19.96 2.06 -0.74
C PHE A 109 -20.84 3.04 0.04
N LYS A 110 -20.93 2.86 1.34
CA LYS A 110 -21.75 3.71 2.24
C LYS A 110 -21.28 5.16 2.36
N ASN A 111 -20.52 5.69 1.42
CA ASN A 111 -19.86 6.97 1.56
C ASN A 111 -20.48 8.06 0.70
N ASN A 112 -21.08 9.05 1.37
CA ASN A 112 -21.38 10.36 0.81
C ASN A 112 -20.11 11.25 0.78
N TYR A 113 -18.97 10.72 0.33
CA TYR A 113 -17.76 11.53 0.22
C TYR A 113 -17.87 12.46 -0.99
N SER A 114 -17.99 13.76 -0.72
CA SER A 114 -18.09 14.81 -1.73
C SER A 114 -16.72 15.41 -2.14
N GLY A 115 -15.63 14.94 -1.55
CA GLY A 115 -14.30 15.46 -1.83
C GLY A 115 -13.70 14.97 -3.16
N ILE A 116 -12.69 15.71 -3.62
CA ILE A 116 -11.89 15.31 -4.79
C ILE A 116 -11.00 14.13 -4.42
N VAL A 117 -11.15 13.00 -5.09
CA VAL A 117 -10.30 11.81 -4.93
C VAL A 117 -9.43 11.60 -6.15
N GLN A 118 -8.25 11.01 -5.94
CA GLN A 118 -7.41 10.59 -7.05
C GLN A 118 -8.06 9.43 -7.79
N LYS A 119 -7.97 9.47 -9.12
CA LYS A 119 -8.42 8.36 -9.96
C LYS A 119 -7.52 7.15 -9.75
N GLY A 120 -8.12 5.98 -9.56
CA GLY A 120 -7.42 4.72 -9.34
C GLY A 120 -6.93 4.07 -10.63
N GLY A 121 -6.26 2.95 -10.46
CA GLY A 121 -5.81 2.07 -11.54
C GLY A 121 -4.36 2.28 -11.95
N ARG A 122 -3.80 1.26 -12.62
CA ARG A 122 -2.40 1.23 -13.03
C ARG A 122 -2.04 2.34 -14.02
N THR A 123 -2.89 2.57 -15.01
CA THR A 123 -2.66 3.62 -16.02
C THR A 123 -2.50 4.99 -15.36
N GLU A 124 -3.33 5.31 -14.38
CA GLU A 124 -3.23 6.57 -13.65
C GLU A 124 -1.98 6.63 -12.75
N ALA A 125 -1.62 5.50 -12.12
CA ALA A 125 -0.38 5.41 -11.34
C ALA A 125 0.86 5.74 -12.18
N ILE A 126 0.95 5.17 -13.38
CA ILE A 126 2.06 5.42 -14.32
C ILE A 126 2.07 6.88 -14.77
N LYS A 127 0.94 7.43 -15.23
CA LYS A 127 0.83 8.86 -15.63
C LYS A 127 1.27 9.80 -14.52
N ILE A 128 0.86 9.55 -13.28
CA ILE A 128 1.24 10.36 -12.11
C ILE A 128 2.75 10.28 -11.86
N LEU A 129 3.34 9.08 -11.93
CA LEU A 129 4.77 8.90 -11.75
C LEU A 129 5.56 9.56 -12.88
N GLU A 130 5.18 9.37 -14.14
CA GLU A 130 5.82 9.99 -15.31
C GLU A 130 5.79 11.51 -15.21
N SER A 131 4.64 12.11 -14.89
CA SER A 131 4.52 13.56 -14.69
C SER A 131 5.42 14.07 -13.55
N PHE A 132 5.58 13.27 -12.49
CA PHE A 132 6.51 13.60 -11.42
C PHE A 132 7.96 13.56 -11.89
N LEU A 133 8.37 12.50 -12.57
CA LEU A 133 9.74 12.32 -13.08
C LEU A 133 10.09 13.30 -14.23
N ALA A 134 9.09 13.75 -14.98
CA ALA A 134 9.29 14.73 -16.05
C ALA A 134 9.55 16.15 -15.50
N ASN A 135 8.73 16.62 -14.56
CA ASN A 135 8.78 18.02 -14.11
C ASN A 135 8.41 18.24 -12.65
N ARG A 136 7.26 17.73 -12.17
CA ARG A 136 6.72 18.06 -10.84
C ARG A 136 7.67 17.79 -9.69
N GLY A 137 8.54 16.78 -9.84
CA GLY A 137 9.50 16.37 -8.83
C GLY A 137 10.66 17.32 -8.60
N LYS A 138 10.91 18.30 -9.49
CA LYS A 138 12.05 19.23 -9.38
C LYS A 138 12.11 20.01 -8.07
N ASN A 139 10.97 20.28 -7.45
CA ASN A 139 10.86 21.03 -6.20
C ASN A 139 10.29 20.21 -5.04
N TYR A 140 10.35 18.88 -5.15
CA TYR A 140 9.74 17.98 -4.19
C TYR A 140 10.17 18.25 -2.73
N THR A 141 11.47 18.28 -2.46
CA THR A 141 12.00 18.49 -1.10
C THR A 141 11.69 19.88 -0.53
N TYR A 142 11.58 20.88 -1.38
CA TYR A 142 11.27 22.24 -0.96
C TYR A 142 9.78 22.42 -0.62
N ASN A 143 8.91 21.68 -1.28
CA ASN A 143 7.47 21.87 -1.20
C ASN A 143 6.71 20.78 -0.42
N ILE A 144 7.37 19.69 -0.05
CA ILE A 144 6.70 18.51 0.55
C ILE A 144 5.89 18.83 1.82
N SER A 145 6.27 19.86 2.56
CA SER A 145 5.60 20.27 3.80
C SER A 145 4.77 21.56 3.65
N LYS A 146 4.56 22.04 2.42
CA LYS A 146 3.80 23.25 2.16
C LYS A 146 2.38 22.91 1.71
N PRO A 147 1.34 23.22 2.50
CA PRO A 147 -0.05 23.03 2.09
C PRO A 147 -0.36 23.72 0.75
N GLY A 148 -1.23 23.14 -0.05
CA GLY A 148 -1.59 23.65 -1.38
C GLY A 148 -0.55 23.35 -2.47
N ILE A 149 0.70 23.78 -2.33
CA ILE A 149 1.75 23.52 -3.33
C ILE A 149 2.21 22.06 -3.34
N SER A 150 2.22 21.39 -2.19
CA SER A 150 2.63 19.98 -2.08
C SER A 150 1.78 19.06 -2.96
N GLU A 151 0.52 19.37 -3.18
CA GLU A 151 -0.34 18.61 -4.06
C GLU A 151 0.20 18.54 -5.49
N GLN A 152 0.77 19.63 -5.98
CA GLN A 152 1.30 19.73 -7.34
C GLN A 152 2.72 19.16 -7.46
N THR A 153 3.49 19.11 -6.38
CA THR A 153 4.92 18.74 -6.42
C THR A 153 5.25 17.41 -5.76
N CYS A 154 4.34 16.84 -4.97
CA CYS A 154 4.52 15.51 -4.37
C CYS A 154 4.29 14.40 -5.39
N THR A 155 4.75 13.18 -5.05
CA THR A 155 4.62 12.02 -5.92
C THR A 155 3.17 11.63 -6.18
N ARG A 156 2.28 11.83 -5.21
CA ARG A 156 0.87 11.43 -5.27
C ARG A 156 0.66 9.92 -5.42
N LEU A 157 1.64 9.11 -5.06
CA LEU A 157 1.64 7.66 -5.27
C LEU A 157 1.10 6.85 -4.07
N SER A 158 0.82 7.48 -2.93
CA SER A 158 0.39 6.75 -1.73
C SER A 158 -0.86 5.89 -1.92
N PRO A 159 -1.95 6.35 -2.58
CA PRO A 159 -3.10 5.48 -2.85
C PRO A 159 -2.74 4.32 -3.77
N HIS A 160 -1.94 4.57 -4.77
CA HIS A 160 -1.51 3.56 -5.74
C HIS A 160 -0.62 2.48 -5.12
N LEU A 161 0.25 2.86 -4.18
CA LEU A 161 1.06 1.93 -3.39
C LEU A 161 0.23 1.11 -2.41
N THR A 162 -0.83 1.71 -1.86
CA THR A 162 -1.74 1.03 -0.93
C THR A 162 -2.56 -0.05 -1.64
N TRP A 163 -3.08 0.27 -2.82
CA TRP A 163 -3.89 -0.65 -3.63
C TRP A 163 -3.07 -1.53 -4.58
N GLY A 164 -1.74 -1.44 -4.53
CA GLY A 164 -0.85 -2.28 -5.35
C GLY A 164 -0.95 -2.03 -6.87
N THR A 165 -1.49 -0.89 -7.31
CA THR A 165 -1.57 -0.54 -8.74
C THR A 165 -0.21 -0.16 -9.33
N ILE A 166 0.77 0.13 -8.48
CA ILE A 166 2.20 0.22 -8.78
C ILE A 166 3.02 -0.27 -7.57
N SER A 167 4.13 -0.93 -7.83
CA SER A 167 5.02 -1.42 -6.77
C SER A 167 6.13 -0.44 -6.43
N SER A 168 6.65 -0.54 -5.20
CA SER A 168 7.85 0.22 -4.80
C SER A 168 9.07 -0.12 -5.67
N LYS A 169 9.19 -1.38 -6.13
CA LYS A 169 10.26 -1.84 -7.03
C LYS A 169 10.20 -1.10 -8.37
N GLU A 170 9.01 -0.98 -8.98
CA GLU A 170 8.83 -0.25 -10.24
C GLU A 170 9.18 1.24 -10.11
N ILE A 171 8.73 1.88 -9.02
CA ILE A 171 9.05 3.29 -8.77
C ILE A 171 10.56 3.48 -8.66
N LEU A 172 11.26 2.61 -7.90
CA LEU A 172 12.71 2.70 -7.74
C LEU A 172 13.45 2.46 -9.05
N LYS A 173 13.01 1.51 -9.88
CA LYS A 173 13.58 1.27 -11.21
C LYS A 173 13.46 2.49 -12.09
N LEU A 174 12.28 3.12 -12.16
CA LEU A 174 12.06 4.33 -12.96
C LEU A 174 12.83 5.54 -12.43
N ILE A 175 12.96 5.68 -11.10
CA ILE A 175 13.84 6.69 -10.50
C ILE A 175 15.30 6.46 -10.89
N LYS A 176 15.79 5.22 -10.90
CA LYS A 176 17.17 4.90 -11.33
C LYS A 176 17.40 5.27 -12.78
N ILE A 177 16.51 4.86 -13.68
CA ILE A 177 16.55 5.23 -15.09
C ILE A 177 16.58 6.76 -15.26
N LYS A 178 15.70 7.47 -14.53
CA LYS A 178 15.70 8.94 -14.56
C LYS A 178 17.04 9.52 -14.12
N LYS A 179 17.64 9.02 -13.03
CA LYS A 179 18.95 9.49 -12.55
C LYS A 179 20.06 9.27 -13.57
N GLU A 180 20.05 8.15 -14.27
CA GLU A 180 21.02 7.81 -15.31
C GLU A 180 20.88 8.68 -16.56
N SER A 181 19.67 9.15 -16.87
CA SER A 181 19.37 10.02 -18.03
C SER A 181 19.56 11.52 -17.78
N LEU A 182 19.91 11.94 -16.56
CA LEU A 182 20.06 13.37 -16.23
C LEU A 182 21.29 13.99 -16.87
N LEU A 183 21.10 15.15 -17.48
CA LEU A 183 22.20 16.02 -17.91
C LEU A 183 22.93 16.60 -16.68
N GLU A 184 24.19 16.99 -16.84
CA GLU A 184 25.04 17.45 -15.72
C GLU A 184 24.42 18.63 -14.96
N ASN A 185 23.87 19.60 -15.72
CA ASN A 185 23.19 20.77 -15.16
C ASN A 185 21.88 20.45 -14.39
N GLU A 186 21.25 19.29 -14.63
CA GLU A 186 20.04 18.85 -13.96
C GLU A 186 20.31 18.06 -12.67
N LYS A 187 21.47 17.37 -12.60
CA LYS A 187 21.81 16.44 -11.53
C LYS A 187 21.67 17.05 -10.14
N LYS A 188 22.12 18.30 -9.95
CA LYS A 188 22.06 19.01 -8.67
C LYS A 188 20.62 19.10 -8.14
N THR A 189 19.69 19.48 -9.02
CA THR A 189 18.27 19.63 -8.67
C THR A 189 17.59 18.27 -8.44
N TRP A 190 17.73 17.36 -9.41
CA TRP A 190 16.99 16.10 -9.38
C TRP A 190 17.49 15.10 -8.35
N ASN A 191 18.81 14.95 -8.17
CA ASN A 191 19.36 13.91 -7.29
C ASN A 191 18.90 14.06 -5.85
N LYS A 192 18.84 15.28 -5.32
CA LYS A 192 18.32 15.54 -3.97
C LYS A 192 16.86 15.12 -3.85
N ASN A 193 16.04 15.51 -4.81
CA ASN A 193 14.60 15.24 -4.81
C ASN A 193 14.30 13.74 -4.97
N LEU A 194 14.93 13.07 -5.93
CA LEU A 194 14.76 11.64 -6.15
C LEU A 194 15.29 10.80 -4.97
N SER A 195 16.41 11.21 -4.37
CA SER A 195 16.92 10.55 -3.15
C SER A 195 15.95 10.70 -1.97
N SER A 196 15.29 11.83 -1.85
CA SER A 196 14.24 12.04 -0.85
C SER A 196 13.04 11.11 -1.07
N VAL A 197 12.61 10.90 -2.31
CA VAL A 197 11.54 9.93 -2.62
C VAL A 197 11.95 8.51 -2.24
N ILE A 198 13.17 8.08 -2.59
CA ILE A 198 13.72 6.78 -2.20
C ILE A 198 13.70 6.61 -0.68
N SER A 199 14.11 7.65 0.06
CA SER A 199 14.06 7.68 1.52
C SER A 199 12.63 7.51 2.03
N ARG A 200 11.62 8.20 1.45
CA ARG A 200 10.21 8.07 1.86
C ARG A 200 9.64 6.67 1.60
N LEU A 201 10.03 6.02 0.51
CA LEU A 201 9.68 4.61 0.28
C LEU A 201 10.29 3.69 1.35
N SER A 202 11.51 3.99 1.80
CA SER A 202 12.13 3.28 2.93
C SER A 202 11.38 3.49 4.23
N TRP A 203 10.96 4.74 4.50
CA TRP A 203 10.15 5.08 5.68
C TRP A 203 8.80 4.37 5.67
N ARG A 204 8.16 4.23 4.51
CA ARG A 204 6.93 3.43 4.39
C ARG A 204 7.15 2.02 4.91
N CYS A 205 8.16 1.30 4.42
CA CYS A 205 8.49 -0.03 4.91
C CYS A 205 8.85 -0.02 6.40
N HIS A 206 9.56 1.01 6.89
CA HIS A 206 9.93 1.13 8.30
C HIS A 206 8.72 1.22 9.22
N PHE A 207 7.72 2.04 8.89
CA PHE A 207 6.52 2.17 9.71
C PHE A 207 5.65 0.93 9.67
N ILE A 208 5.49 0.31 8.50
CA ILE A 208 4.76 -0.97 8.40
C ILE A 208 5.49 -2.06 9.19
N GLN A 209 6.83 -2.12 9.13
CA GLN A 209 7.62 -3.06 9.93
C GLN A 209 7.50 -2.80 11.44
N LYS A 210 7.28 -1.55 11.86
CA LYS A 210 7.00 -1.26 13.28
C LYS A 210 5.69 -1.91 13.73
N LEU A 211 4.62 -1.76 12.94
CA LEU A 211 3.33 -2.39 13.22
C LEU A 211 3.45 -3.91 13.23
N GLU A 212 4.10 -4.49 12.22
CA GLU A 212 4.34 -5.94 12.14
C GLU A 212 5.13 -6.49 13.34
N SER A 213 6.16 -5.75 13.77
CA SER A 213 6.99 -6.18 14.90
C SER A 213 6.34 -5.93 16.26
N ARG A 214 5.38 -5.04 16.34
CA ARG A 214 4.65 -4.67 17.57
C ARG A 214 3.19 -4.35 17.27
N PRO A 215 2.35 -5.37 16.99
CA PRO A 215 0.95 -5.16 16.59
C PRO A 215 0.12 -4.40 17.64
N SER A 216 0.52 -4.44 18.92
CA SER A 216 -0.18 -3.71 20.01
C SER A 216 -0.27 -2.20 19.79
N ILE A 217 0.59 -1.60 18.93
CA ILE A 217 0.52 -0.15 18.63
C ILE A 217 -0.73 0.25 17.84
N GLU A 218 -1.48 -0.70 17.31
CA GLU A 218 -2.80 -0.46 16.74
C GLU A 218 -3.82 0.03 17.79
N PHE A 219 -3.65 -0.42 19.05
CA PHE A 219 -4.63 -0.20 20.12
C PHE A 219 -4.07 0.54 21.32
N LYS A 220 -2.75 0.65 21.45
CA LYS A 220 -2.03 1.26 22.60
C LYS A 220 -0.97 2.21 22.11
N CYS A 221 -0.58 3.15 22.94
CA CYS A 221 0.54 4.01 22.67
C CYS A 221 1.83 3.21 22.43
N MET A 222 2.65 3.68 21.50
CA MET A 222 3.94 3.03 21.21
C MET A 222 4.86 3.03 22.43
N HIS A 223 4.84 4.09 23.21
CA HIS A 223 5.56 4.19 24.48
C HIS A 223 4.56 4.20 25.63
N PRO A 224 4.66 3.27 26.60
CA PRO A 224 3.67 3.12 27.68
C PRO A 224 3.44 4.37 28.53
N PHE A 225 4.45 5.26 28.64
CA PHE A 225 4.30 6.52 29.41
C PHE A 225 3.30 7.51 28.81
N TYR A 226 2.85 7.28 27.56
CA TYR A 226 1.80 8.09 26.94
C TYR A 226 0.39 7.52 27.16
N ASP A 227 0.29 6.28 27.69
CA ASP A 227 -1.00 5.71 28.06
C ASP A 227 -1.59 6.49 29.24
N GLY A 228 -2.82 6.94 29.14
CA GLY A 228 -3.49 7.75 30.16
C GLY A 228 -3.14 9.23 30.15
N LEU A 229 -2.23 9.70 29.29
CA LEU A 229 -1.76 11.10 29.34
C LEU A 229 -2.87 12.11 29.02
N ARG A 230 -3.81 11.79 28.13
CA ARG A 230 -4.85 12.69 27.63
C ARG A 230 -6.26 12.09 27.57
N GLU A 231 -6.43 10.84 27.91
CA GLU A 231 -7.70 10.14 27.78
C GLU A 231 -8.80 10.78 28.63
N ASN A 232 -8.44 11.32 29.81
CA ASN A 232 -9.37 12.03 30.69
C ASN A 232 -9.69 13.47 30.27
N ASN A 233 -8.93 14.01 29.30
CA ASN A 233 -9.07 15.38 28.79
C ASN A 233 -9.58 15.41 27.34
N PHE A 234 -10.27 14.37 26.92
CA PHE A 234 -10.81 14.30 25.58
C PHE A 234 -11.94 15.29 25.35
N ASP A 235 -11.73 16.23 24.44
CA ASP A 235 -12.74 17.21 24.01
C ASP A 235 -13.27 16.85 22.62
N ILE A 236 -14.50 16.42 22.56
CA ILE A 236 -15.18 16.02 21.31
C ILE A 236 -15.33 17.17 20.33
N LYS A 237 -15.40 18.43 20.79
CA LYS A 237 -15.52 19.62 19.94
C LYS A 237 -14.22 19.82 19.17
N TYR A 238 -13.07 19.80 19.85
CA TYR A 238 -11.77 19.93 19.20
C TYR A 238 -11.47 18.73 18.29
N TYR A 239 -11.81 17.52 18.69
CA TYR A 239 -11.68 16.33 17.86
C TYR A 239 -12.50 16.44 16.56
N ASN A 240 -13.75 16.89 16.64
CA ASN A 240 -14.60 17.08 15.47
C ASN A 240 -14.10 18.22 14.57
N ALA A 241 -13.58 19.30 15.13
CA ALA A 241 -12.95 20.38 14.38
C ALA A 241 -11.73 19.85 13.60
N TRP A 242 -10.88 19.07 14.27
CA TRP A 242 -9.72 18.42 13.62
C TRP A 242 -10.15 17.47 12.50
N LYS A 243 -11.13 16.59 12.72
CA LYS A 243 -11.68 15.70 11.69
C LYS A 243 -12.17 16.42 10.45
N LYS A 244 -12.73 17.62 10.63
CA LYS A 244 -13.31 18.44 9.56
C LYS A 244 -12.32 19.43 8.94
N GLY A 245 -11.09 19.50 9.45
CA GLY A 245 -10.11 20.51 9.04
C GLY A 245 -10.49 21.95 9.46
N LEU A 246 -11.25 22.11 10.53
CA LEU A 246 -11.78 23.39 11.02
C LEU A 246 -11.13 23.83 12.36
N THR A 247 -9.85 23.54 12.52
CA THR A 247 -9.13 23.88 13.76
C THR A 247 -8.74 25.34 13.88
N GLY A 248 -8.82 26.12 12.79
CA GLY A 248 -8.32 27.50 12.74
C GLY A 248 -6.80 27.61 12.52
N TYR A 249 -6.09 26.49 12.40
CA TYR A 249 -4.67 26.44 12.01
C TYR A 249 -4.57 26.06 10.53
N PRO A 250 -3.64 26.68 9.76
CA PRO A 250 -3.43 26.35 8.35
C PRO A 250 -2.83 24.96 8.15
#